data_3e0102ad3a99dce400bc8d90814e086e
#
_entry.id   3e0102ad3a99dce400bc8d90814e086e
#
_cell.length_a   1.000
_cell.length_b   1.000
_cell.length_c   1.000
_cell.angle_alpha   90.00
_cell.angle_beta   90.00
_cell.angle_gamma   90.00
#
_symmetry.space_group_name_H-M   'P 1'
#
loop_
_entity.id
_entity.type
_entity.pdbx_description
1 polymer ?
#
loop_
_entity_poly.entity_id
_entity_poly.type
_entity_poly.pdbx_seq_one_letter_code
_entity_poly.pdbx_strand_id
1 'polypeptide(L)'
;ETVLDLGLNDQTVEGVAARTKNDRFAWDCYRRFITMFASVVLGIKREAFDGHLHAVKARLGVKSDPEVPVDELRKLTQTFKDIVSGRTGSPFPQDPKEQLRLAINAVFDSWFAKKATEYRRIHGIPADWGTAVTVMAMVFGNLGETSGTGVGFTRDPRTGERRFYAEFLA
;
A
#
# COMPACT_ATOMS: atom_id res chain seq x y z
N GLU A 1 4.40 2.06 -10.48
CA GLU A 1 4.05 1.38 -9.22
C GLU A 1 4.18 2.36 -8.05
N THR A 2 3.40 2.16 -6.99
CA THR A 2 3.42 2.99 -5.79
C THR A 2 3.48 2.09 -4.56
N VAL A 3 4.34 2.44 -3.60
CA VAL A 3 4.41 1.78 -2.29
C VAL A 3 4.26 2.85 -1.22
N LEU A 4 3.22 2.74 -0.41
CA LEU A 4 2.91 3.64 0.69
C LEU A 4 3.41 3.07 2.01
N ASP A 5 3.55 3.92 3.02
CA ASP A 5 3.92 3.53 4.39
C ASP A 5 5.32 2.90 4.54
N LEU A 6 6.23 3.13 3.56
CA LEU A 6 7.62 2.67 3.68
C LEU A 6 8.27 3.16 4.97
N GLY A 7 8.97 2.27 5.64
CA GLY A 7 9.60 2.52 6.93
C GLY A 7 8.82 1.96 8.11
N LEU A 8 7.56 1.51 7.92
CA LEU A 8 6.85 0.79 8.98
C LEU A 8 7.49 -0.59 9.22
N ASN A 9 7.72 -0.87 10.48
CA ASN A 9 8.25 -2.12 11.01
C ASN A 9 7.73 -2.33 12.43
N ASP A 10 8.16 -3.41 13.10
CA ASP A 10 7.69 -3.74 14.44
C ASP A 10 8.04 -2.68 15.49
N GLN A 11 9.07 -1.87 15.26
CA GLN A 11 9.47 -0.78 16.14
C GLN A 11 8.79 0.54 15.77
N THR A 12 8.79 0.91 14.49
CA THR A 12 8.29 2.22 14.04
C THR A 12 6.77 2.34 14.11
N VAL A 13 6.03 1.21 14.03
CA VAL A 13 4.57 1.21 14.21
C VAL A 13 4.17 1.73 15.60
N GLU A 14 4.91 1.38 16.64
CA GLU A 14 4.67 1.89 18.01
C GLU A 14 4.96 3.39 18.10
N GLY A 15 5.97 3.88 17.37
CA GLY A 15 6.25 5.31 17.25
C GLY A 15 5.12 6.09 16.58
N VAL A 16 4.51 5.52 15.53
CA VAL A 16 3.33 6.10 14.86
C VAL A 16 2.13 6.09 15.81
N ALA A 17 1.88 4.98 16.51
CA ALA A 17 0.81 4.86 17.49
C ALA A 17 0.92 5.92 18.59
N ALA A 18 2.10 6.07 19.18
CA ALA A 18 2.35 7.05 20.23
C ALA A 18 2.19 8.50 19.73
N ARG A 19 2.68 8.80 18.51
CA ARG A 19 2.61 10.15 17.94
C ARG A 19 1.17 10.54 17.54
N THR A 20 0.41 9.61 17.01
CA THR A 20 -0.97 9.84 16.54
C THR A 20 -1.99 9.67 17.67
N LYS A 21 -1.60 9.04 18.80
CA LYS A 21 -2.50 8.59 19.88
C LYS A 21 -3.62 7.69 19.36
N ASN A 22 -3.32 6.92 18.33
CA ASN A 22 -4.26 6.05 17.65
C ASN A 22 -3.58 4.72 17.23
N ASP A 23 -3.54 3.79 18.17
CA ASP A 23 -2.94 2.46 17.96
C ASP A 23 -3.60 1.72 16.79
N ARG A 24 -4.93 1.80 16.72
CA ARG A 24 -5.67 1.13 15.67
C ARG A 24 -5.24 1.62 14.29
N PHE A 25 -5.13 2.94 14.11
CA PHE A 25 -4.66 3.55 12.85
C PHE A 25 -3.26 3.05 12.49
N ALA A 26 -2.32 3.09 13.43
CA ALA A 26 -0.94 2.69 13.19
C ALA A 26 -0.84 1.21 12.75
N TRP A 27 -1.54 0.31 13.44
CA TRP A 27 -1.52 -1.11 13.13
C TRP A 27 -2.27 -1.46 11.84
N ASP A 28 -3.33 -0.70 11.48
CA ASP A 28 -3.97 -0.83 10.18
C ASP A 28 -3.07 -0.37 9.04
N CYS A 29 -2.34 0.74 9.21
CA CYS A 29 -1.32 1.18 8.24
C CYS A 29 -0.25 0.10 8.06
N TYR A 30 0.25 -0.50 9.13
CA TYR A 30 1.28 -1.54 9.03
C TYR A 30 0.77 -2.80 8.33
N ARG A 31 -0.43 -3.28 8.68
CA ARG A 31 -1.09 -4.40 7.98
C ARG A 31 -1.21 -4.11 6.47
N ARG A 32 -1.69 -2.93 6.11
CA ARG A 32 -1.87 -2.51 4.71
C ARG A 32 -0.53 -2.40 4.00
N PHE A 33 0.47 -1.85 4.66
CA PHE A 33 1.83 -1.77 4.13
C PHE A 33 2.39 -3.15 3.78
N ILE A 34 2.30 -4.13 4.70
CA ILE A 34 2.78 -5.49 4.42
C ILE A 34 2.09 -6.08 3.19
N THR A 35 0.76 -5.95 3.08
CA THR A 35 0.01 -6.44 1.92
C THR A 35 0.47 -5.77 0.63
N MET A 36 0.62 -4.45 0.64
CA MET A 36 1.04 -3.68 -0.53
C MET A 36 2.48 -3.99 -0.93
N PHE A 37 3.39 -3.99 0.03
CA PHE A 37 4.80 -4.31 -0.19
C PHE A 37 4.97 -5.75 -0.73
N ALA A 38 4.28 -6.70 -0.13
CA ALA A 38 4.28 -8.07 -0.59
C ALA A 38 3.77 -8.20 -2.03
N SER A 39 2.72 -7.46 -2.38
CA SER A 39 2.14 -7.51 -3.72
C SER A 39 3.00 -6.81 -4.77
N VAL A 40 3.47 -5.60 -4.49
CA VAL A 40 4.18 -4.76 -5.46
C VAL A 40 5.65 -5.15 -5.56
N VAL A 41 6.29 -5.44 -4.42
CA VAL A 41 7.75 -5.63 -4.36
C VAL A 41 8.12 -7.10 -4.41
N LEU A 42 7.37 -7.97 -3.71
CA LEU A 42 7.72 -9.40 -3.58
C LEU A 42 6.91 -10.30 -4.53
N GLY A 43 5.96 -9.76 -5.31
CA GLY A 43 5.18 -10.50 -6.28
C GLY A 43 4.17 -11.49 -5.67
N ILE A 44 3.85 -11.36 -4.38
CA ILE A 44 2.86 -12.20 -3.71
C ILE A 44 1.46 -11.66 -4.01
N LYS A 45 0.60 -12.50 -4.56
CA LYS A 45 -0.77 -12.08 -4.91
C LYS A 45 -1.54 -11.65 -3.67
N ARG A 46 -2.31 -10.57 -3.79
CA ARG A 46 -3.08 -9.94 -2.71
C ARG A 46 -4.10 -10.89 -2.08
N GLU A 47 -4.64 -11.81 -2.86
CA GLU A 47 -5.60 -12.81 -2.41
C GLU A 47 -5.05 -13.70 -1.27
N ALA A 48 -3.73 -13.83 -1.17
CA ALA A 48 -3.10 -14.56 -0.06
C ALA A 48 -3.35 -13.91 1.31
N PHE A 49 -3.64 -12.62 1.33
CA PHE A 49 -3.89 -11.82 2.54
C PHE A 49 -5.36 -11.54 2.77
N ASP A 50 -6.11 -11.26 1.72
CA ASP A 50 -7.52 -10.81 1.79
C ASP A 50 -8.41 -11.84 2.50
N GLY A 51 -8.18 -13.14 2.28
CA GLY A 51 -8.92 -14.21 2.92
C GLY A 51 -8.82 -14.18 4.45
N HIS A 52 -7.66 -13.85 5.00
CA HIS A 52 -7.45 -13.75 6.46
C HIS A 52 -8.21 -12.56 7.06
N LEU A 53 -8.17 -11.41 6.40
CA LEU A 53 -8.93 -10.24 6.84
C LEU A 53 -10.45 -10.50 6.79
N HIS A 54 -10.94 -11.12 5.72
CA HIS A 54 -12.34 -11.49 5.58
C HIS A 54 -12.78 -12.48 6.69
N ALA A 55 -11.95 -13.47 6.99
CA ALA A 55 -12.24 -14.44 8.07
C ALA A 55 -12.34 -13.75 9.45
N VAL A 56 -11.44 -12.79 9.74
CA VAL A 56 -11.51 -12.01 10.98
C VAL A 56 -12.77 -11.17 11.02
N LYS A 57 -13.13 -10.46 9.96
CA LYS A 57 -14.36 -9.65 9.89
C LYS A 57 -15.61 -10.52 10.08
N ALA A 58 -15.68 -11.66 9.41
CA ALA A 58 -16.79 -12.60 9.55
C ALA A 58 -16.94 -13.13 10.98
N ARG A 59 -15.83 -13.50 11.65
CA ARG A 59 -15.81 -13.97 13.03
C ARG A 59 -16.27 -12.90 14.02
N LEU A 60 -15.92 -11.64 13.76
CA LEU A 60 -16.30 -10.50 14.61
C LEU A 60 -17.72 -9.96 14.32
N GLY A 61 -18.32 -10.35 13.18
CA GLY A 61 -19.60 -9.80 12.73
C GLY A 61 -19.52 -8.35 12.24
N VAL A 62 -18.30 -7.86 11.87
CA VAL A 62 -18.09 -6.49 11.39
C VAL A 62 -18.02 -6.45 9.85
N LYS A 63 -18.42 -5.33 9.27
CA LYS A 63 -18.51 -5.18 7.81
C LYS A 63 -17.32 -4.42 7.20
N SER A 64 -16.81 -3.43 7.91
CA SER A 64 -15.77 -2.53 7.41
C SER A 64 -14.44 -2.74 8.11
N ASP A 65 -13.33 -2.36 7.46
CA ASP A 65 -11.99 -2.46 8.04
C ASP A 65 -11.80 -1.55 9.27
N PRO A 66 -12.37 -0.33 9.32
CA PRO A 66 -12.33 0.50 10.52
C PRO A 66 -12.90 -0.12 11.80
N GLU A 67 -13.79 -1.09 11.67
CA GLU A 67 -14.41 -1.77 12.83
C GLU A 67 -13.54 -2.89 13.43
N VAL A 68 -12.44 -3.25 12.76
CA VAL A 68 -11.53 -4.30 13.24
C VAL A 68 -10.72 -3.78 14.43
N PRO A 69 -10.77 -4.43 15.61
CA PRO A 69 -10.02 -3.99 16.79
C PRO A 69 -8.51 -4.11 16.61
N VAL A 70 -7.77 -3.29 17.37
CA VAL A 70 -6.29 -3.23 17.30
C VAL A 70 -5.63 -4.59 17.58
N ASP A 71 -6.12 -5.36 18.53
CA ASP A 71 -5.55 -6.68 18.87
C ASP A 71 -5.65 -7.67 17.70
N GLU A 72 -6.74 -7.59 16.94
CA GLU A 72 -6.90 -8.41 15.74
C GLU A 72 -6.01 -7.89 14.58
N LEU A 73 -5.81 -6.59 14.47
CA LEU A 73 -4.86 -6.02 13.51
C LEU A 73 -3.42 -6.44 13.81
N ARG A 74 -3.04 -6.49 15.10
CA ARG A 74 -1.73 -7.01 15.53
C ARG A 74 -1.54 -8.47 15.12
N LYS A 75 -2.53 -9.33 15.36
CA LYS A 75 -2.51 -10.74 14.95
C LYS A 75 -2.44 -10.90 13.43
N LEU A 76 -3.26 -10.13 12.69
CA LEU A 76 -3.23 -10.12 11.23
C LEU A 76 -1.86 -9.69 10.69
N THR A 77 -1.25 -8.68 11.28
CA THR A 77 0.09 -8.21 10.91
C THR A 77 1.12 -9.33 11.06
N GLN A 78 1.08 -10.07 12.17
CA GLN A 78 1.95 -11.24 12.36
C GLN A 78 1.67 -12.33 11.32
N THR A 79 0.40 -12.69 11.12
CA THR A 79 0.00 -13.67 10.11
C THR A 79 0.50 -13.27 8.71
N PHE A 80 0.44 -11.98 8.37
CA PHE A 80 0.88 -11.48 7.06
C PHE A 80 2.42 -11.57 6.91
N LYS A 81 3.17 -11.30 7.97
CA LYS A 81 4.63 -11.52 7.98
C LYS A 81 4.97 -13.01 7.79
N ASP A 82 4.21 -13.88 8.43
CA ASP A 82 4.40 -15.33 8.31
C ASP A 82 4.10 -15.83 6.88
N ILE A 83 3.06 -15.27 6.22
CA ILE A 83 2.76 -15.55 4.81
C ILE A 83 3.93 -15.11 3.93
N VAL A 84 4.47 -13.92 4.15
CA VAL A 84 5.64 -13.43 3.40
C VAL A 84 6.81 -14.38 3.59
N SER A 85 7.14 -14.73 4.83
CA SER A 85 8.24 -15.66 5.14
C SER A 85 8.05 -17.02 4.48
N GLY A 86 6.84 -17.57 4.54
CA GLY A 86 6.53 -18.85 3.91
C GLY A 86 6.58 -18.85 2.38
N ARG A 87 6.33 -17.69 1.76
CA ARG A 87 6.34 -17.55 0.29
C ARG A 87 7.72 -17.19 -0.28
N THR A 88 8.52 -16.45 0.47
CA THR A 88 9.81 -15.94 -0.01
C THR A 88 11.01 -16.71 0.57
N GLY A 89 10.81 -17.48 1.63
CA GLY A 89 11.88 -18.11 2.39
C GLY A 89 12.66 -17.13 3.28
N SER A 90 12.23 -15.87 3.37
CA SER A 90 12.89 -14.81 4.15
C SER A 90 11.86 -14.01 4.94
N PRO A 91 12.20 -13.52 6.15
CA PRO A 91 11.28 -12.71 6.93
C PRO A 91 10.94 -11.40 6.21
N PHE A 92 9.77 -10.81 6.55
CA PHE A 92 9.43 -9.48 6.08
C PHE A 92 10.49 -8.46 6.51
N PRO A 93 11.04 -7.64 5.59
CA PRO A 93 12.16 -6.75 5.88
C PRO A 93 11.80 -5.71 6.94
N GLN A 94 12.61 -5.64 8.01
CA GLN A 94 12.41 -4.72 9.13
C GLN A 94 13.30 -3.47 9.04
N ASP A 95 14.34 -3.47 8.20
CA ASP A 95 15.16 -2.28 7.96
C ASP A 95 14.47 -1.35 6.95
N PRO A 96 14.15 -0.10 7.33
CA PRO A 96 13.54 0.87 6.43
C PRO A 96 14.35 1.15 5.16
N LYS A 97 15.67 1.11 5.24
CA LYS A 97 16.55 1.33 4.07
C LYS A 97 16.46 0.16 3.09
N GLU A 98 16.39 -1.04 3.61
CA GLU A 98 16.20 -2.24 2.78
C GLU A 98 14.81 -2.25 2.13
N GLN A 99 13.76 -1.88 2.86
CA GLN A 99 12.43 -1.70 2.29
C GLN A 99 12.44 -0.69 1.15
N LEU A 100 13.08 0.46 1.35
CA LEU A 100 13.19 1.51 0.33
C LEU A 100 13.97 1.01 -0.89
N ARG A 101 15.10 0.35 -0.70
CA ARG A 101 15.92 -0.21 -1.78
C ARG A 101 15.11 -1.20 -2.64
N LEU A 102 14.39 -2.11 -2.00
CA LEU A 102 13.55 -3.09 -2.68
C LEU A 102 12.38 -2.42 -3.43
N ALA A 103 11.75 -1.42 -2.83
CA ALA A 103 10.68 -0.67 -3.48
C ALA A 103 11.17 0.12 -4.71
N ILE A 104 12.33 0.76 -4.63
CA ILE A 104 12.96 1.45 -5.76
C ILE A 104 13.23 0.47 -6.91
N ASN A 105 13.79 -0.69 -6.61
CA ASN A 105 14.05 -1.72 -7.62
C ASN A 105 12.74 -2.17 -8.29
N ALA A 106 11.69 -2.43 -7.50
CA ALA A 106 10.38 -2.82 -8.04
C ALA A 106 9.77 -1.76 -8.97
N VAL A 107 9.97 -0.46 -8.69
CA VAL A 107 9.53 0.60 -9.60
C VAL A 107 10.33 0.58 -10.90
N PHE A 108 11.65 0.41 -10.86
CA PHE A 108 12.46 0.28 -12.08
C PHE A 108 12.10 -0.97 -12.87
N ASP A 109 11.91 -2.11 -12.20
CA ASP A 109 11.51 -3.37 -12.85
C ASP A 109 10.13 -3.28 -13.51
N SER A 110 9.23 -2.44 -12.98
CA SER A 110 7.91 -2.22 -13.56
C SER A 110 7.95 -1.63 -14.98
N TRP A 111 9.07 -0.98 -15.37
CA TRP A 111 9.31 -0.55 -16.74
C TRP A 111 9.24 -1.70 -17.74
N PHE A 112 9.68 -2.88 -17.36
CA PHE A 112 9.71 -4.08 -18.20
C PHE A 112 8.43 -4.93 -18.11
N ALA A 113 7.48 -4.54 -17.26
CA ALA A 113 6.20 -5.24 -17.15
C ALA A 113 5.44 -5.23 -18.49
N LYS A 114 4.76 -6.34 -18.79
CA LYS A 114 4.01 -6.53 -20.05
C LYS A 114 3.08 -5.34 -20.35
N LYS A 115 2.33 -4.87 -19.35
CA LYS A 115 1.41 -3.74 -19.50
C LYS A 115 2.14 -2.44 -19.87
N ALA A 116 3.27 -2.15 -19.25
CA ALA A 116 4.08 -0.97 -19.54
C ALA A 116 4.73 -1.04 -20.92
N THR A 117 5.23 -2.20 -21.30
CA THR A 117 5.82 -2.46 -22.64
C THR A 117 4.77 -2.27 -23.73
N GLU A 118 3.58 -2.81 -23.55
CA GLU A 118 2.48 -2.67 -24.52
C GLU A 118 2.01 -1.21 -24.62
N TYR A 119 1.90 -0.50 -23.50
CA TYR A 119 1.57 0.92 -23.51
C TYR A 119 2.58 1.73 -24.32
N ARG A 120 3.89 1.50 -24.11
CA ARG A 120 4.94 2.18 -24.88
C ARG A 120 4.86 1.88 -26.37
N ARG A 121 4.62 0.62 -26.72
CA ARG A 121 4.46 0.21 -28.11
C ARG A 121 3.30 0.95 -28.81
N ILE A 122 2.15 1.06 -28.12
CA ILE A 122 0.97 1.75 -28.68
C ILE A 122 1.23 3.26 -28.86
N HIS A 123 1.96 3.88 -27.91
CA HIS A 123 2.18 5.32 -27.90
C HIS A 123 3.51 5.75 -28.55
N GLY A 124 4.25 4.84 -29.18
CA GLY A 124 5.52 5.14 -29.84
C GLY A 124 6.60 5.65 -28.88
N ILE A 125 6.58 5.25 -27.61
CA ILE A 125 7.57 5.67 -26.62
C ILE A 125 8.80 4.76 -26.72
N PRO A 126 10.02 5.32 -26.88
CA PRO A 126 11.25 4.54 -26.98
C PRO A 126 11.50 3.66 -25.75
N ALA A 127 11.95 2.42 -25.99
CA ALA A 127 12.16 1.44 -24.90
C ALA A 127 13.40 1.74 -24.06
N ASP A 128 14.33 2.53 -24.57
CA ASP A 128 15.61 2.90 -23.97
C ASP A 128 15.54 4.13 -23.04
N TRP A 129 14.36 4.76 -22.93
CA TRP A 129 14.22 5.94 -22.05
C TRP A 129 14.30 5.59 -20.55
N GLY A 130 13.69 4.52 -20.11
CA GLY A 130 13.60 4.18 -18.69
C GLY A 130 12.51 4.96 -17.95
N THR A 131 12.53 4.85 -16.62
CA THR A 131 11.58 5.52 -15.71
C THR A 131 12.32 6.17 -14.55
N ALA A 132 11.60 6.97 -13.76
CA ALA A 132 12.12 7.63 -12.57
C ALA A 132 11.34 7.21 -11.32
N VAL A 133 11.96 7.35 -10.16
CA VAL A 133 11.36 7.10 -8.85
C VAL A 133 11.36 8.40 -8.06
N THR A 134 10.21 8.74 -7.49
CA THR A 134 10.08 9.83 -6.54
C THR A 134 9.87 9.26 -5.13
N VAL A 135 10.71 9.65 -4.19
CA VAL A 135 10.56 9.36 -2.76
C VAL A 135 10.15 10.63 -2.05
N MET A 136 9.03 10.59 -1.35
CA MET A 136 8.48 11.77 -0.68
C MET A 136 7.90 11.43 0.69
N ALA A 137 7.84 12.43 1.57
CA ALA A 137 7.14 12.29 2.84
C ALA A 137 5.67 12.01 2.60
N MET A 138 5.12 11.04 3.35
CA MET A 138 3.72 10.67 3.27
C MET A 138 2.90 11.44 4.29
N VAL A 139 1.73 11.92 3.88
CA VAL A 139 0.67 12.46 4.74
C VAL A 139 -0.53 11.52 4.73
N PHE A 140 -1.30 11.52 5.82
CA PHE A 140 -2.38 10.55 6.00
C PHE A 140 -3.73 11.25 5.90
N GLY A 141 -4.48 10.97 4.84
CA GLY A 141 -5.84 11.44 4.66
C GLY A 141 -6.88 10.71 5.52
N ASN A 142 -6.47 9.66 6.23
CA ASN A 142 -7.32 8.83 7.10
C ASN A 142 -6.88 8.88 8.58
N LEU A 143 -6.17 9.93 8.99
CA LEU A 143 -5.64 10.06 10.36
C LEU A 143 -6.75 10.31 11.39
N GLY A 144 -7.82 11.00 11.01
CA GLY A 144 -8.93 11.35 11.88
C GLY A 144 -9.88 12.32 11.22
N GLU A 145 -10.85 12.84 11.98
CA GLU A 145 -11.93 13.71 11.47
C GLU A 145 -11.47 15.02 10.82
N THR A 146 -10.24 15.46 11.10
CA THR A 146 -9.65 16.66 10.49
C THR A 146 -8.79 16.36 9.27
N SER A 147 -8.78 15.11 8.83
CA SER A 147 -8.01 14.63 7.68
C SER A 147 -8.97 14.19 6.58
N GLY A 148 -8.55 14.37 5.34
CA GLY A 148 -9.34 13.93 4.19
C GLY A 148 -8.43 13.53 3.04
N THR A 149 -9.00 12.81 2.08
CA THR A 149 -8.33 12.46 0.83
C THR A 149 -9.28 12.61 -0.33
N GLY A 150 -8.73 12.84 -1.51
CA GLY A 150 -9.54 12.96 -2.70
C GLY A 150 -8.73 12.75 -3.97
N VAL A 151 -9.44 12.55 -5.06
CA VAL A 151 -8.89 12.47 -6.41
C VAL A 151 -9.58 13.50 -7.27
N GLY A 152 -8.78 14.38 -7.89
CA GLY A 152 -9.29 15.43 -8.79
C GLY A 152 -8.71 15.28 -10.19
N PHE A 153 -9.56 15.54 -11.18
CA PHE A 153 -9.20 15.55 -12.60
C PHE A 153 -9.54 16.90 -13.21
N THR A 154 -8.66 17.42 -14.02
CA THR A 154 -8.88 18.66 -14.78
C THR A 154 -9.84 18.46 -15.96
N ARG A 155 -10.15 17.20 -16.29
CA ARG A 155 -11.13 16.80 -17.29
C ARG A 155 -11.97 15.65 -16.74
N ASP A 156 -13.22 15.57 -17.17
CA ASP A 156 -14.07 14.41 -16.87
C ASP A 156 -13.43 13.14 -17.49
N PRO A 157 -13.05 12.13 -16.68
CA PRO A 157 -12.37 10.94 -17.19
C PRO A 157 -13.25 10.05 -18.08
N ARG A 158 -14.58 10.25 -18.09
CA ARG A 158 -15.53 9.47 -18.90
C ARG A 158 -15.78 10.10 -20.26
N THR A 159 -15.84 11.44 -20.32
CA THR A 159 -16.24 12.18 -21.53
C THR A 159 -15.09 12.92 -22.20
N GLY A 160 -14.00 13.22 -21.47
CA GLY A 160 -12.90 14.05 -21.91
C GLY A 160 -13.19 15.55 -21.88
N GLU A 161 -14.40 15.97 -21.48
CA GLU A 161 -14.75 17.37 -21.36
C GLU A 161 -13.82 18.12 -20.39
N ARG A 162 -13.51 19.37 -20.72
CA ARG A 162 -12.74 20.26 -19.85
C ARG A 162 -13.61 20.77 -18.71
N ARG A 163 -13.92 19.88 -17.80
CA ARG A 163 -14.69 20.13 -16.58
C ARG A 163 -13.99 19.47 -15.41
N PHE A 164 -13.80 20.22 -14.32
CA PHE A 164 -13.22 19.64 -13.10
C PHE A 164 -14.16 18.57 -12.54
N TYR A 165 -13.60 17.40 -12.32
CA TYR A 165 -14.27 16.24 -11.72
C TYR A 165 -13.45 15.80 -10.50
N ALA A 166 -14.10 15.62 -9.37
CA ALA A 166 -13.42 15.16 -8.16
C ALA A 166 -14.30 14.24 -7.32
N GLU A 167 -13.64 13.34 -6.65
CA GLU A 167 -14.20 12.51 -5.57
C GLU A 167 -13.43 12.84 -4.29
N PHE A 168 -14.16 12.92 -3.18
CA PHE A 168 -13.62 13.30 -1.89
C PHE A 168 -14.12 12.34 -0.83
N LEU A 169 -13.21 11.95 0.07
CA LEU A 169 -13.47 11.11 1.24
C LEU A 169 -12.97 11.87 2.48
N ALA A 170 -13.87 12.17 3.40
CA ALA A 170 -13.58 12.78 4.69
C ALA A 170 -13.72 11.77 5.81
#